data_26165c5b0a41c1e23b95e13753b78ae3
#
_entry.id   26165c5b0a41c1e23b95e13753b78ae3
#
_cell.length_a   1.000
_cell.length_b   1.000
_cell.length_c   1.000
_cell.angle_alpha   90.00
_cell.angle_beta   90.00
_cell.angle_gamma   90.00
#
_symmetry.space_group_name_H-M   'P 1'
#
loop_
_entity.id
_entity.type
_entity.pdbx_description
1 polymer ?
#
loop_
_entity_poly.entity_id
_entity_poly.type
_entity_poly.pdbx_seq_one_letter_code
_entity_poly.pdbx_strand_id
1 'polypeptide(L)'
;MSDEQKLTHIDEKGDVRMVDVSAKPDTERIAVAEGFIAMHQETLDLIVEGKAAKGDVLACARVAGVMAAKQTSTLIPMCHPLNITKAKVECEPVRAGEREDGRVGIHITTTCGVTGKTGIEMEALTAASVACLTVYDMCKAVDRGMEITDVRLLKKDGGKTGLWLRA
;
A
#
# COMPACT_ATOMS: atom_id res chain seq x y z
N MET A 1 19.13 24.88 15.50
CA MET A 1 18.68 25.49 14.22
C MET A 1 17.96 24.40 13.46
N SER A 2 16.66 24.53 13.32
CA SER A 2 15.77 23.52 12.68
C SER A 2 16.12 23.38 11.21
N ASP A 3 16.45 22.15 10.78
CA ASP A 3 16.44 21.78 9.36
C ASP A 3 15.02 22.06 8.83
N GLU A 4 14.84 23.16 8.12
CA GLU A 4 13.63 23.43 7.38
C GLU A 4 13.39 22.23 6.44
N GLN A 5 12.26 21.54 6.61
CA GLN A 5 11.79 20.50 5.70
C GLN A 5 11.50 21.16 4.35
N LYS A 6 12.52 21.32 3.51
CA LYS A 6 12.36 21.82 2.15
C LYS A 6 11.55 20.83 1.33
N LEU A 7 10.42 21.28 0.80
CA LEU A 7 9.66 20.53 -0.20
C LEU A 7 10.54 20.32 -1.44
N THR A 8 11.00 19.10 -1.67
CA THR A 8 12.00 18.76 -2.70
C THR A 8 11.45 18.70 -4.11
N HIS A 9 10.12 18.74 -4.28
CA HIS A 9 9.42 18.65 -5.56
C HIS A 9 8.99 20.01 -6.15
N ILE A 10 9.46 21.11 -5.55
CA ILE A 10 9.17 22.47 -6.02
C ILE A 10 10.49 23.15 -6.34
N ASP A 11 10.62 23.76 -7.53
CA ASP A 11 11.78 24.56 -7.91
C ASP A 11 11.68 25.99 -7.36
N GLU A 12 12.72 26.82 -7.65
CA GLU A 12 12.80 28.21 -7.17
C GLU A 12 11.68 29.11 -7.73
N LYS A 13 11.00 28.67 -8.80
CA LYS A 13 9.89 29.38 -9.44
C LYS A 13 8.52 28.92 -8.94
N GLY A 14 8.47 27.86 -8.09
CA GLY A 14 7.25 27.26 -7.61
C GLY A 14 6.67 26.18 -8.52
N ASP A 15 7.41 25.78 -9.56
CA ASP A 15 6.97 24.75 -10.48
C ASP A 15 7.27 23.35 -9.92
N VAL A 16 6.32 22.43 -10.12
CA VAL A 16 6.44 21.04 -9.66
C VAL A 16 7.37 20.27 -10.58
N ARG A 17 8.36 19.57 -10.00
CA ARG A 17 9.29 18.73 -10.75
C ARG A 17 9.61 17.43 -10.02
N MET A 18 9.91 16.38 -10.79
CA MET A 18 10.46 15.15 -10.24
C MET A 18 11.89 15.39 -9.76
N VAL A 19 12.22 14.88 -8.56
CA VAL A 19 13.59 15.06 -7.98
C VAL A 19 14.61 14.31 -8.82
N ASP A 20 15.72 14.97 -9.18
CA ASP A 20 16.86 14.29 -9.79
C ASP A 20 17.59 13.43 -8.75
N VAL A 21 17.64 12.12 -9.03
CA VAL A 21 18.29 11.11 -8.19
C VAL A 21 19.57 10.55 -8.83
N SER A 22 20.01 11.08 -9.97
CA SER A 22 21.12 10.53 -10.77
C SER A 22 22.41 10.38 -9.97
N ALA A 23 22.73 11.35 -9.10
CA ALA A 23 23.94 11.37 -8.27
C ALA A 23 23.85 10.49 -7.01
N LYS A 24 22.69 9.93 -6.69
CA LYS A 24 22.55 9.08 -5.49
C LYS A 24 23.06 7.67 -5.75
N PRO A 25 23.70 7.01 -4.77
CA PRO A 25 24.06 5.60 -4.89
C PRO A 25 22.83 4.71 -4.87
N ASP A 26 22.93 3.56 -5.52
CA ASP A 26 21.97 2.50 -5.36
C ASP A 26 22.11 1.88 -3.97
N THR A 27 20.99 1.75 -3.26
CA THR A 27 20.92 1.09 -1.95
C THR A 27 19.73 0.16 -1.90
N GLU A 28 19.80 -0.89 -1.10
CA GLU A 28 18.63 -1.71 -0.82
C GLU A 28 17.61 -0.90 -0.04
N ARG A 29 16.34 -1.00 -0.46
CA ARG A 29 15.23 -0.28 0.15
C ARG A 29 14.05 -1.20 0.32
N ILE A 30 13.41 -1.09 1.47
CA ILE A 30 12.20 -1.85 1.82
C ILE A 30 11.18 -0.87 2.37
N ALA A 31 9.92 -1.05 1.98
CA ALA A 31 8.78 -0.38 2.58
C ALA A 31 7.70 -1.41 2.93
N VAL A 32 7.04 -1.18 4.06
CA VAL A 32 5.87 -1.93 4.51
C VAL A 32 4.74 -0.94 4.73
N ALA A 33 3.61 -1.21 4.11
CA ALA A 33 2.38 -0.45 4.30
C ALA A 33 1.24 -1.38 4.70
N GLU A 34 0.19 -0.81 5.24
CA GLU A 34 -1.05 -1.51 5.53
C GLU A 34 -2.26 -0.79 4.94
N GLY A 35 -3.37 -1.48 4.92
CA GLY A 35 -4.70 -0.97 4.69
C GLY A 35 -5.70 -1.90 5.36
N PHE A 36 -6.88 -1.37 5.66
CA PHE A 36 -7.97 -2.16 6.22
C PHE A 36 -9.25 -1.88 5.44
N ILE A 37 -10.00 -2.92 5.10
CA ILE A 37 -11.33 -2.76 4.56
C ILE A 37 -12.35 -3.35 5.54
N ALA A 38 -13.10 -2.45 6.19
CA ALA A 38 -14.16 -2.80 7.13
C ALA A 38 -15.39 -3.27 6.36
N MET A 39 -16.08 -4.26 6.90
CA MET A 39 -17.27 -4.87 6.30
C MET A 39 -18.17 -5.50 7.34
N HIS A 40 -19.37 -5.92 6.94
CA HIS A 40 -20.24 -6.72 7.79
C HIS A 40 -19.66 -8.14 7.99
N GLN A 41 -19.98 -8.77 9.13
CA GLN A 41 -19.50 -10.12 9.45
C GLN A 41 -19.93 -11.14 8.38
N GLU A 42 -21.13 -11.01 7.86
CA GLU A 42 -21.68 -11.89 6.82
C GLU A 42 -20.86 -11.80 5.52
N THR A 43 -20.37 -10.62 5.19
CA THR A 43 -19.51 -10.41 4.02
C THR A 43 -18.15 -11.06 4.22
N LEU A 44 -17.57 -10.92 5.41
CA LEU A 44 -16.31 -11.59 5.77
C LEU A 44 -16.45 -13.10 5.69
N ASP A 45 -17.57 -13.66 6.21
CA ASP A 45 -17.82 -15.10 6.19
C ASP A 45 -17.93 -15.63 4.76
N LEU A 46 -18.62 -14.91 3.85
CA LEU A 46 -18.65 -15.26 2.42
C LEU A 46 -17.28 -15.33 1.77
N ILE A 47 -16.38 -14.38 2.13
CA ILE A 47 -15.00 -14.35 1.62
C ILE A 47 -14.22 -15.55 2.14
N VAL A 48 -14.25 -15.79 3.45
CA VAL A 48 -13.47 -16.85 4.11
C VAL A 48 -13.93 -18.25 3.68
N GLU A 49 -15.23 -18.42 3.46
CA GLU A 49 -15.81 -19.68 2.99
C GLU A 49 -15.65 -19.90 1.46
N GLY A 50 -15.08 -18.94 0.74
CA GLY A 50 -14.92 -19.04 -0.72
C GLY A 50 -16.23 -18.99 -1.50
N LYS A 51 -17.28 -18.41 -0.91
CA LYS A 51 -18.63 -18.34 -1.49
C LYS A 51 -18.96 -17.01 -2.18
N ALA A 52 -17.96 -16.13 -2.32
CA ALA A 52 -18.14 -14.88 -3.04
C ALA A 52 -18.45 -15.15 -4.53
N ALA A 53 -19.47 -14.46 -5.06
CA ALA A 53 -19.97 -14.69 -6.42
C ALA A 53 -18.94 -14.49 -7.53
N LYS A 54 -17.92 -13.65 -7.29
CA LYS A 54 -16.81 -13.36 -8.23
C LYS A 54 -15.59 -14.27 -8.04
N GLY A 55 -15.64 -15.29 -7.18
CA GLY A 55 -14.56 -16.23 -6.93
C GLY A 55 -13.67 -15.85 -5.76
N ASP A 56 -12.39 -16.26 -5.80
CA ASP A 56 -11.43 -16.07 -4.71
C ASP A 56 -11.02 -14.59 -4.57
N VAL A 57 -11.68 -13.90 -3.65
CA VAL A 57 -11.47 -12.48 -3.38
C VAL A 57 -10.05 -12.18 -2.91
N LEU A 58 -9.53 -13.01 -2.00
CA LEU A 58 -8.21 -12.75 -1.40
C LEU A 58 -7.08 -13.03 -2.40
N ALA A 59 -7.21 -14.05 -3.24
CA ALA A 59 -6.24 -14.29 -4.32
C ALA A 59 -6.22 -13.13 -5.32
N CYS A 60 -7.40 -12.66 -5.76
CA CYS A 60 -7.52 -11.51 -6.66
C CYS A 60 -6.91 -10.25 -6.03
N ALA A 61 -7.19 -9.96 -4.75
CA ALA A 61 -6.65 -8.80 -4.06
C ALA A 61 -5.12 -8.84 -3.98
N ARG A 62 -4.52 -10.01 -3.70
CA ARG A 62 -3.06 -10.18 -3.69
C ARG A 62 -2.44 -9.89 -5.06
N VAL A 63 -3.00 -10.46 -6.12
CA VAL A 63 -2.51 -10.24 -7.49
C VAL A 63 -2.64 -8.77 -7.88
N ALA A 64 -3.80 -8.16 -7.61
CA ALA A 64 -4.06 -6.76 -7.92
C ALA A 64 -3.09 -5.82 -7.18
N GLY A 65 -2.80 -6.07 -5.91
CA GLY A 65 -1.82 -5.30 -5.14
C GLY A 65 -0.41 -5.40 -5.72
N VAL A 66 0.04 -6.60 -6.10
CA VAL A 66 1.34 -6.79 -6.78
C VAL A 66 1.39 -6.06 -8.12
N MET A 67 0.32 -6.11 -8.90
CA MET A 67 0.23 -5.38 -10.18
C MET A 67 0.28 -3.87 -9.96
N ALA A 68 -0.42 -3.36 -8.95
CA ALA A 68 -0.47 -1.95 -8.60
C ALA A 68 0.91 -1.42 -8.18
N ALA A 69 1.66 -2.18 -7.36
CA ALA A 69 3.03 -1.83 -7.02
C ALA A 69 3.88 -1.59 -8.29
N LYS A 70 3.78 -2.49 -9.28
CA LYS A 70 4.53 -2.38 -10.54
C LYS A 70 4.11 -1.20 -11.42
N GLN A 71 2.93 -0.65 -11.21
CA GLN A 71 2.36 0.44 -12.01
C GLN A 71 2.32 1.78 -11.27
N THR A 72 2.91 1.88 -10.08
CA THR A 72 2.83 3.09 -9.24
C THR A 72 3.27 4.35 -9.97
N SER A 73 4.36 4.31 -10.72
CA SER A 73 4.86 5.47 -11.47
C SER A 73 3.93 5.94 -12.60
N THR A 74 3.01 5.11 -13.07
CA THR A 74 1.99 5.51 -14.06
C THR A 74 0.76 6.14 -13.41
N LEU A 75 0.58 5.93 -12.10
CA LEU A 75 -0.55 6.44 -11.32
C LEU A 75 -0.20 7.71 -10.54
N ILE A 76 1.03 7.79 -10.03
CA ILE A 76 1.51 8.87 -9.17
C ILE A 76 2.53 9.72 -9.95
N PRO A 77 2.18 10.95 -10.32
CA PRO A 77 2.94 11.72 -11.32
C PRO A 77 4.41 11.95 -10.99
N MET A 78 4.76 12.11 -9.70
CA MET A 78 6.12 12.42 -9.27
C MET A 78 6.94 11.18 -8.84
N CYS A 79 6.38 9.97 -9.00
CA CYS A 79 7.11 8.74 -8.72
C CYS A 79 8.03 8.35 -9.86
N HIS A 80 9.26 7.99 -9.52
CA HIS A 80 10.19 7.40 -10.47
C HIS A 80 9.76 5.97 -10.85
N PRO A 81 9.93 5.54 -12.09
CA PRO A 81 9.76 4.13 -12.45
C PRO A 81 10.86 3.31 -11.75
N LEU A 82 10.44 2.31 -10.96
CA LEU A 82 11.34 1.46 -10.19
C LEU A 82 11.31 0.02 -10.67
N ASN A 83 12.48 -0.59 -10.73
CA ASN A 83 12.62 -2.01 -11.04
C ASN A 83 12.46 -2.83 -9.75
N ILE A 84 11.20 -3.06 -9.35
CA ILE A 84 10.84 -3.71 -8.09
C ILE A 84 11.40 -5.13 -8.07
N THR A 85 12.14 -5.49 -7.02
CA THR A 85 12.70 -6.83 -6.83
C THR A 85 11.87 -7.70 -5.89
N LYS A 86 11.00 -7.08 -5.07
CA LYS A 86 10.12 -7.77 -4.13
C LYS A 86 8.79 -7.04 -4.03
N ALA A 87 7.69 -7.78 -4.17
CA ALA A 87 6.34 -7.32 -3.86
C ALA A 87 5.57 -8.48 -3.21
N LYS A 88 5.14 -8.30 -1.96
CA LYS A 88 4.34 -9.27 -1.20
C LYS A 88 3.09 -8.56 -0.71
N VAL A 89 1.94 -9.20 -0.85
CA VAL A 89 0.64 -8.73 -0.35
C VAL A 89 0.03 -9.84 0.49
N GLU A 90 -0.26 -9.54 1.73
CA GLU A 90 -0.91 -10.42 2.69
C GLU A 90 -2.30 -9.86 2.97
N CYS A 91 -3.30 -10.75 3.00
CA CYS A 91 -4.67 -10.41 3.26
C CYS A 91 -5.17 -11.32 4.39
N GLU A 92 -5.44 -10.74 5.55
CA GLU A 92 -5.80 -11.46 6.76
C GLU A 92 -7.22 -11.09 7.18
N PRO A 93 -8.13 -12.08 7.26
CA PRO A 93 -9.46 -11.86 7.84
C PRO A 93 -9.34 -11.44 9.31
N VAL A 94 -10.08 -10.43 9.70
CA VAL A 94 -10.16 -9.92 11.09
C VAL A 94 -11.61 -10.03 11.55
N ARG A 95 -11.84 -10.84 12.57
CA ARG A 95 -13.16 -11.13 13.14
C ARG A 95 -13.53 -10.19 14.28
N ALA A 96 -14.80 -10.23 14.68
CA ALA A 96 -15.27 -9.49 15.83
C ALA A 96 -14.43 -9.82 17.10
N GLY A 97 -13.95 -8.78 17.78
CA GLY A 97 -13.13 -8.90 19.00
C GLY A 97 -11.62 -9.05 18.75
N GLU A 98 -11.15 -9.18 17.49
CA GLU A 98 -9.72 -9.27 17.17
C GLU A 98 -9.05 -7.91 17.01
N ARG A 99 -9.82 -6.83 16.86
CA ARG A 99 -9.35 -5.43 16.85
C ARG A 99 -9.92 -4.67 18.04
N GLU A 100 -9.12 -3.77 18.60
CA GLU A 100 -9.52 -2.90 19.73
C GLU A 100 -10.72 -1.99 19.36
N ASP A 101 -10.81 -1.56 18.10
CA ASP A 101 -11.89 -0.72 17.59
C ASP A 101 -13.16 -1.50 17.22
N GLY A 102 -13.15 -2.84 17.41
CA GLY A 102 -14.27 -3.73 17.16
C GLY A 102 -14.63 -3.95 15.69
N ARG A 103 -13.90 -3.34 14.74
CA ARG A 103 -14.18 -3.50 13.30
C ARG A 103 -13.85 -4.90 12.81
N VAL A 104 -14.71 -5.39 11.92
CA VAL A 104 -14.57 -6.65 11.18
C VAL A 104 -14.15 -6.33 9.76
N GLY A 105 -13.32 -7.17 9.14
CA GLY A 105 -12.91 -6.93 7.76
C GLY A 105 -11.67 -7.70 7.32
N ILE A 106 -10.99 -7.17 6.33
CA ILE A 106 -9.70 -7.71 5.84
C ILE A 106 -8.60 -6.70 6.14
N HIS A 107 -7.59 -7.14 6.88
CA HIS A 107 -6.34 -6.42 7.06
C HIS A 107 -5.38 -6.79 5.94
N ILE A 108 -4.84 -5.79 5.27
CA ILE A 108 -3.91 -5.95 4.16
C ILE A 108 -2.56 -5.39 4.58
N THR A 109 -1.52 -6.22 4.47
CA THR A 109 -0.14 -5.81 4.68
C THR A 109 0.63 -5.99 3.37
N THR A 110 1.38 -4.98 2.98
CA THR A 110 2.20 -5.00 1.76
C THR A 110 3.66 -4.77 2.09
N THR A 111 4.53 -5.51 1.43
CA THR A 111 5.99 -5.33 1.53
C THR A 111 6.55 -5.20 0.13
N CYS A 112 7.19 -4.06 -0.15
CA CYS A 112 7.90 -3.82 -1.41
C CYS A 112 9.39 -3.63 -1.16
N GLY A 113 10.22 -4.08 -2.10
CA GLY A 113 11.67 -3.94 -2.03
C GLY A 113 12.28 -3.63 -3.40
N VAL A 114 13.35 -2.85 -3.39
CA VAL A 114 14.12 -2.46 -4.57
C VAL A 114 15.57 -2.17 -4.19
N THR A 115 16.50 -2.42 -5.10
CA THR A 115 17.84 -1.82 -5.08
C THR A 115 17.81 -0.62 -6.02
N GLY A 116 17.95 0.59 -5.47
CA GLY A 116 17.76 1.81 -6.27
C GLY A 116 18.05 3.10 -5.51
N LYS A 117 17.83 4.22 -6.20
CA LYS A 117 18.23 5.57 -5.78
C LYS A 117 17.16 6.33 -4.99
N THR A 118 15.92 5.84 -4.98
CA THR A 118 14.78 6.47 -4.29
C THR A 118 14.01 5.46 -3.46
N GLY A 119 13.14 5.95 -2.57
CA GLY A 119 12.30 5.12 -1.71
C GLY A 119 11.23 4.35 -2.48
N ILE A 120 10.65 3.33 -1.86
CA ILE A 120 9.64 2.43 -2.42
C ILE A 120 8.33 2.48 -1.61
N GLU A 121 8.15 3.56 -0.86
CA GLU A 121 6.98 3.74 0.03
C GLU A 121 5.69 3.83 -0.77
N MET A 122 5.72 4.51 -1.93
CA MET A 122 4.53 4.70 -2.76
C MET A 122 4.05 3.39 -3.39
N GLU A 123 4.97 2.51 -3.77
CA GLU A 123 4.65 1.19 -4.29
C GLU A 123 3.94 0.33 -3.24
N ALA A 124 4.39 0.37 -1.99
CA ALA A 124 3.75 -0.34 -0.89
C ALA A 124 2.35 0.23 -0.58
N LEU A 125 2.21 1.56 -0.51
CA LEU A 125 0.92 2.22 -0.27
C LEU A 125 -0.08 1.99 -1.41
N THR A 126 0.38 2.07 -2.67
CA THR A 126 -0.47 1.83 -3.85
C THR A 126 -0.95 0.37 -3.86
N ALA A 127 -0.05 -0.58 -3.54
CA ALA A 127 -0.41 -1.99 -3.44
C ALA A 127 -1.51 -2.24 -2.39
N ALA A 128 -1.38 -1.66 -1.19
CA ALA A 128 -2.37 -1.79 -0.12
C ALA A 128 -3.72 -1.19 -0.53
N SER A 129 -3.70 0.00 -1.12
CA SER A 129 -4.90 0.70 -1.58
C SER A 129 -5.66 -0.09 -2.64
N VAL A 130 -4.96 -0.60 -3.66
CA VAL A 130 -5.59 -1.34 -4.77
C VAL A 130 -6.04 -2.72 -4.33
N ALA A 131 -5.35 -3.36 -3.40
CA ALA A 131 -5.82 -4.61 -2.81
C ALA A 131 -7.15 -4.41 -2.06
N CYS A 132 -7.28 -3.34 -1.24
CA CYS A 132 -8.55 -2.97 -0.60
C CYS A 132 -9.65 -2.68 -1.63
N LEU A 133 -9.35 -1.89 -2.66
CA LEU A 133 -10.30 -1.57 -3.73
C LEU A 133 -10.78 -2.84 -4.46
N THR A 134 -9.90 -3.83 -4.64
CA THR A 134 -10.25 -5.11 -5.27
C THR A 134 -11.23 -5.90 -4.41
N VAL A 135 -11.01 -5.98 -3.10
CA VAL A 135 -11.97 -6.58 -2.17
C VAL A 135 -13.33 -5.88 -2.27
N TYR A 136 -13.32 -4.53 -2.25
CA TYR A 136 -14.54 -3.73 -2.39
C TYR A 136 -15.28 -4.06 -3.70
N ASP A 137 -14.62 -4.03 -4.85
CA ASP A 137 -15.26 -4.33 -6.14
C ASP A 137 -15.86 -5.73 -6.19
N MET A 138 -15.15 -6.70 -5.63
CA MET A 138 -15.63 -8.10 -5.66
C MET A 138 -16.82 -8.35 -4.74
N CYS A 139 -16.96 -7.58 -3.66
CA CYS A 139 -18.01 -7.80 -2.64
C CYS A 139 -19.12 -6.74 -2.63
N LYS A 140 -19.01 -5.63 -3.35
CA LYS A 140 -19.98 -4.51 -3.34
C LYS A 140 -21.41 -4.89 -3.72
N ALA A 141 -21.62 -6.02 -4.37
CA ALA A 141 -22.97 -6.51 -4.69
C ALA A 141 -23.76 -6.92 -3.43
N VAL A 142 -23.04 -7.38 -2.39
CA VAL A 142 -23.63 -7.84 -1.10
C VAL A 142 -23.44 -6.81 0.02
N ASP A 143 -22.36 -6.02 -0.04
CA ASP A 143 -22.05 -5.02 0.98
C ASP A 143 -21.47 -3.75 0.33
N ARG A 144 -22.31 -2.72 0.16
CA ARG A 144 -21.89 -1.42 -0.37
C ARG A 144 -21.36 -0.49 0.71
N GLY A 145 -21.58 -0.83 1.98
CA GLY A 145 -21.17 -0.03 3.13
C GLY A 145 -19.73 -0.26 3.56
N MET A 146 -18.96 -1.10 2.85
CA MET A 146 -17.55 -1.33 3.18
C MET A 146 -16.75 -0.03 3.14
N GLU A 147 -15.86 0.13 4.12
CA GLU A 147 -15.00 1.33 4.24
C GLU A 147 -13.53 0.94 4.16
N ILE A 148 -12.77 1.60 3.27
CA ILE A 148 -11.32 1.47 3.21
C ILE A 148 -10.71 2.47 4.18
N THR A 149 -9.96 1.97 5.15
CA THR A 149 -9.35 2.77 6.22
C THR A 149 -7.91 2.33 6.46
N ASP A 150 -7.22 3.04 7.34
CA ASP A 150 -5.87 2.70 7.83
C ASP A 150 -4.83 2.49 6.72
N VAL A 151 -5.01 3.14 5.57
CA VAL A 151 -3.97 3.11 4.52
C VAL A 151 -2.81 3.98 4.98
N ARG A 152 -1.71 3.34 5.38
CA ARG A 152 -0.56 4.04 5.94
C ARG A 152 0.74 3.24 5.82
N LEU A 153 1.85 3.97 5.82
CA LEU A 153 3.19 3.39 5.89
C LEU A 153 3.45 2.93 7.33
N LEU A 154 3.95 1.70 7.49
CA LEU A 154 4.37 1.13 8.78
C LEU A 154 5.88 1.19 8.97
N LYS A 155 6.62 0.92 7.90
CA LYS A 155 8.08 0.85 7.93
C LYS A 155 8.64 1.31 6.61
N LYS A 156 9.76 2.01 6.67
CA LYS A 156 10.68 2.12 5.53
C LYS A 156 12.10 1.89 6.01
N ASP A 157 12.94 1.33 5.16
CA ASP A 157 14.35 1.11 5.46
C ASP A 157 15.21 1.38 4.22
N GLY A 158 16.46 1.78 4.45
CA GLY A 158 17.43 2.11 3.41
C GLY A 158 17.48 3.59 3.05
N GLY A 159 18.49 3.93 2.22
CA GLY A 159 18.79 5.30 1.82
C GLY A 159 19.39 6.15 2.93
N LYS A 160 19.46 7.48 2.70
CA LYS A 160 20.13 8.44 3.60
C LYS A 160 19.51 8.50 5.00
N THR A 161 18.22 8.32 5.11
CA THR A 161 17.49 8.44 6.39
C THR A 161 17.38 7.13 7.16
N GLY A 162 17.85 6.00 6.61
CA GLY A 162 17.84 4.69 7.28
C GLY A 162 16.45 4.20 7.66
N LEU A 163 16.38 3.46 8.76
CA LEU A 163 15.14 2.87 9.27
C LEU A 163 14.20 3.94 9.85
N TRP A 164 12.95 3.88 9.44
CA TRP A 164 11.83 4.57 10.06
C TRP A 164 10.71 3.57 10.35
N LEU A 165 10.14 3.64 11.53
CA LEU A 165 9.01 2.85 11.98
C LEU A 165 7.90 3.79 12.42
N ARG A 166 6.66 3.43 12.13
CA ARG A 166 5.49 4.11 12.66
C ARG A 166 5.39 3.85 14.17
N ALA A 167 5.23 4.92 14.95
CA ALA A 167 4.94 4.87 16.37
C ALA A 167 3.49 4.44 16.63
#